data_89a7f46d9ac244d8cf75b6e5bdf1498f
#
_entry.id   89a7f46d9ac244d8cf75b6e5bdf1498f
#
_cell.length_a   1.000
_cell.length_b   1.000
_cell.length_c   1.000
_cell.angle_alpha   90.00
_cell.angle_beta   90.00
_cell.angle_gamma   90.00
#
_symmetry.space_group_name_H-M   'P 1'
#
loop_
_entity.id
_entity.type
_entity.pdbx_description
1 polymer ?
#
loop_
_entity_poly.entity_id
_entity_poly.type
_entity_poly.pdbx_seq_one_letter_code
_entity_poly.pdbx_strand_id
1 'polypeptide(L)'
;EINPSEICQRILTRLDKDSYEKIKQIHVTEHSNLFNRVTFNMGEPSALPTNRRLEQVKNGGVDLSLVTLYFQYGRYLLMNSSRAPGVLPANLQGIWNEDMYAAWSSDFHTNINIQMNYWPAEVCNLTETVEPFSNFINALRVPGRVTACKTYNAKGWTMNHLTDPFGRTAIADGVGWGTFPIAGAWLVLHQWEHYLFNGDKEYLQKEAYPAMMEAAEFIMDYLVEDKNGYLVTAPSNSPENKYQLPNGEKYMLTYGATMDIEIIYELLHACLEAGKIVGADSKNDRRLSETLRKLPPIRISKRYQTIQEWIEDYEETEPGHRHISHLFGLYPGKSINPKNKELYDAARKTIERR
;
A
#
# COMPACT_ATOMS: atom_id res chain seq x y z
N GLU A 1 -10.74 28.88 16.29
CA GLU A 1 -11.48 27.78 15.67
C GLU A 1 -11.96 28.21 14.28
N ILE A 2 -11.80 27.37 13.28
CA ILE A 2 -12.27 27.64 11.92
C ILE A 2 -13.69 27.11 11.82
N ASN A 3 -14.65 27.98 11.54
CA ASN A 3 -16.06 27.58 11.33
C ASN A 3 -16.23 27.02 9.90
N PRO A 4 -16.53 25.73 9.71
CA PRO A 4 -16.70 25.13 8.38
C PRO A 4 -17.80 25.80 7.55
N SER A 5 -18.90 26.23 8.19
CA SER A 5 -20.00 26.90 7.51
C SER A 5 -19.60 28.24 6.89
N GLU A 6 -18.73 28.99 7.56
CA GLU A 6 -18.19 30.26 7.02
C GLU A 6 -17.26 30.03 5.83
N ILE A 7 -16.49 28.93 5.83
CA ILE A 7 -15.65 28.56 4.69
C ILE A 7 -16.53 28.22 3.50
N CYS A 8 -17.54 27.35 3.69
CA CYS A 8 -18.49 26.98 2.64
C CYS A 8 -19.19 28.22 2.07
N GLN A 9 -19.68 29.12 2.93
CA GLN A 9 -20.34 30.36 2.49
C GLN A 9 -19.40 31.24 1.67
N ARG A 10 -18.13 31.38 2.06
CA ARG A 10 -17.14 32.13 1.28
C ARG A 10 -16.90 31.54 -0.09
N ILE A 11 -16.83 30.19 -0.19
CA ILE A 11 -16.67 29.50 -1.48
C ILE A 11 -17.90 29.77 -2.37
N LEU A 12 -19.12 29.58 -1.85
CA LEU A 12 -20.35 29.83 -2.60
C LEU A 12 -20.44 31.29 -3.09
N THR A 13 -20.14 32.26 -2.22
CA THR A 13 -20.15 33.69 -2.59
C THR A 13 -19.14 34.03 -3.70
N ARG A 14 -18.03 33.29 -3.81
CA ARG A 14 -17.08 33.46 -4.93
C ARG A 14 -17.67 32.89 -6.23
N LEU A 15 -18.30 31.71 -6.15
CA LEU A 15 -18.90 31.05 -7.31
C LEU A 15 -20.08 31.84 -7.89
N ASP A 16 -20.87 32.53 -7.06
CA ASP A 16 -21.99 33.37 -7.50
C ASP A 16 -21.57 34.52 -8.44
N LYS A 17 -20.29 34.87 -8.46
CA LYS A 17 -19.74 35.91 -9.35
C LYS A 17 -19.43 35.42 -10.75
N ASP A 18 -19.37 34.12 -10.96
CA ASP A 18 -19.01 33.49 -12.22
C ASP A 18 -20.22 32.80 -12.87
N SER A 19 -20.30 32.82 -14.20
CA SER A 19 -21.33 32.08 -14.91
C SER A 19 -21.04 30.57 -14.84
N TYR A 20 -22.09 29.77 -14.96
CA TYR A 20 -21.97 28.31 -15.07
C TYR A 20 -20.98 27.90 -16.17
N GLU A 21 -21.05 28.51 -17.34
CA GLU A 21 -20.13 28.18 -18.46
C GLU A 21 -18.67 28.47 -18.13
N LYS A 22 -18.39 29.56 -17.40
CA LYS A 22 -17.04 29.87 -16.95
C LYS A 22 -16.52 28.85 -15.94
N ILE A 23 -17.33 28.49 -14.94
CA ILE A 23 -16.97 27.48 -13.93
C ILE A 23 -16.74 26.13 -14.61
N LYS A 24 -17.63 25.71 -15.51
CA LYS A 24 -17.50 24.49 -16.31
C LYS A 24 -16.22 24.49 -17.14
N GLN A 25 -15.91 25.59 -17.83
CA GLN A 25 -14.70 25.69 -18.64
C GLN A 25 -13.41 25.55 -17.80
N ILE A 26 -13.37 26.20 -16.63
CA ILE A 26 -12.24 26.08 -15.70
C ILE A 26 -12.08 24.62 -15.25
N HIS A 27 -13.19 23.98 -14.84
CA HIS A 27 -13.19 22.58 -14.41
C HIS A 27 -12.71 21.63 -15.52
N VAL A 28 -13.25 21.76 -16.73
CA VAL A 28 -12.90 20.92 -17.86
C VAL A 28 -11.42 21.11 -18.22
N THR A 29 -10.92 22.34 -18.22
CA THR A 29 -9.52 22.63 -18.55
C THR A 29 -8.58 22.00 -17.51
N GLU A 30 -8.87 22.19 -16.23
CA GLU A 30 -8.07 21.65 -15.14
C GLU A 30 -8.05 20.11 -15.15
N HIS A 31 -9.23 19.49 -15.29
CA HIS A 31 -9.35 18.04 -15.38
C HIS A 31 -8.60 17.48 -16.61
N SER A 32 -8.76 18.10 -17.77
CA SER A 32 -8.14 17.65 -19.02
C SER A 32 -6.62 17.72 -18.98
N ASN A 33 -6.03 18.68 -18.25
CA ASN A 33 -4.58 18.80 -18.10
C ASN A 33 -3.96 17.58 -17.40
N LEU A 34 -4.70 16.92 -16.52
CA LEU A 34 -4.28 15.69 -15.84
C LEU A 34 -4.72 14.45 -16.63
N PHE A 35 -6.01 14.40 -17.00
CA PHE A 35 -6.60 13.21 -17.61
C PHE A 35 -5.95 12.84 -18.95
N ASN A 36 -5.66 13.83 -19.79
CA ASN A 36 -5.11 13.63 -21.13
C ASN A 36 -3.61 13.28 -21.14
N ARG A 37 -2.94 13.20 -20.00
CA ARG A 37 -1.53 12.79 -19.92
C ARG A 37 -1.30 11.33 -20.30
N VAL A 38 -2.34 10.50 -20.19
CA VAL A 38 -2.27 9.08 -20.53
C VAL A 38 -3.44 8.70 -21.45
N THR A 39 -3.10 8.11 -22.59
CA THR A 39 -4.06 7.50 -23.50
C THR A 39 -3.91 5.99 -23.45
N PHE A 40 -5.03 5.29 -23.23
CA PHE A 40 -5.09 3.83 -23.25
C PHE A 40 -6.31 3.41 -24.05
N ASN A 41 -6.12 2.55 -25.03
CA ASN A 41 -7.18 2.05 -25.89
C ASN A 41 -6.96 0.57 -26.21
N MET A 42 -7.97 -0.27 -25.99
CA MET A 42 -7.94 -1.70 -26.26
C MET A 42 -8.99 -2.14 -27.30
N GLY A 43 -9.80 -1.24 -27.83
CA GLY A 43 -10.83 -1.60 -28.80
C GLY A 43 -11.76 -0.45 -29.15
N GLU A 44 -12.64 -0.69 -30.11
CA GLU A 44 -13.62 0.29 -30.56
C GLU A 44 -14.66 0.60 -29.48
N PRO A 45 -15.08 1.87 -29.35
CA PRO A 45 -16.11 2.27 -28.39
C PRO A 45 -17.42 1.50 -28.62
N SER A 46 -18.03 1.04 -27.54
CA SER A 46 -19.36 0.40 -27.57
C SER A 46 -20.45 1.47 -27.51
N ALA A 47 -21.51 1.30 -28.31
CA ALA A 47 -22.70 2.14 -28.25
C ALA A 47 -23.65 1.74 -27.11
N LEU A 48 -23.41 0.61 -26.44
CA LEU A 48 -24.24 0.14 -25.34
C LEU A 48 -23.95 0.90 -24.06
N PRO A 49 -24.95 1.15 -23.20
CA PRO A 49 -24.75 1.74 -21.88
C PRO A 49 -23.99 0.77 -20.97
N THR A 50 -23.21 1.34 -20.04
CA THR A 50 -22.25 0.59 -19.20
C THR A 50 -22.88 -0.59 -18.45
N ASN A 51 -24.10 -0.46 -17.94
CA ASN A 51 -24.79 -1.55 -17.24
C ASN A 51 -25.04 -2.77 -18.16
N ARG A 52 -25.36 -2.55 -19.42
CA ARG A 52 -25.53 -3.62 -20.41
C ARG A 52 -24.21 -4.27 -20.80
N ARG A 53 -23.17 -3.47 -20.90
CA ARG A 53 -21.79 -3.98 -21.15
C ARG A 53 -21.31 -4.88 -20.01
N LEU A 54 -21.54 -4.47 -18.75
CA LEU A 54 -21.22 -5.28 -17.57
C LEU A 54 -22.02 -6.61 -17.54
N GLU A 55 -23.30 -6.56 -17.90
CA GLU A 55 -24.13 -7.75 -18.02
C GLU A 55 -23.59 -8.73 -19.07
N GLN A 56 -23.18 -8.24 -20.23
CA GLN A 56 -22.57 -9.06 -21.28
C GLN A 56 -21.28 -9.75 -20.80
N VAL A 57 -20.38 -9.00 -20.13
CA VAL A 57 -19.13 -9.57 -19.59
C VAL A 57 -19.43 -10.60 -18.51
N LYS A 58 -20.39 -10.33 -17.62
CA LYS A 58 -20.85 -11.30 -16.61
C LYS A 58 -21.35 -12.61 -17.22
N ASN A 59 -21.90 -12.55 -18.42
CA ASN A 59 -22.40 -13.70 -19.17
C ASN A 59 -21.33 -14.34 -20.09
N GLY A 60 -20.05 -14.00 -19.90
CA GLY A 60 -18.92 -14.57 -20.63
C GLY A 60 -18.53 -13.84 -21.92
N GLY A 61 -19.13 -12.68 -22.21
CA GLY A 61 -18.73 -11.84 -23.33
C GLY A 61 -17.40 -11.10 -23.08
N VAL A 62 -16.76 -10.66 -24.17
CA VAL A 62 -15.52 -9.87 -24.11
C VAL A 62 -15.83 -8.44 -24.55
N ASP A 63 -15.43 -7.46 -23.75
CA ASP A 63 -15.56 -6.03 -24.08
C ASP A 63 -14.26 -5.28 -23.72
N LEU A 64 -13.36 -5.18 -24.69
CA LEU A 64 -12.05 -4.55 -24.48
C LEU A 64 -12.17 -3.03 -24.24
N SER A 65 -13.16 -2.37 -24.82
CA SER A 65 -13.38 -0.95 -24.56
C SER A 65 -13.95 -0.67 -23.17
N LEU A 66 -14.58 -1.66 -22.53
CA LEU A 66 -14.96 -1.58 -21.12
C LEU A 66 -13.73 -1.64 -20.19
N VAL A 67 -12.70 -2.42 -20.56
CA VAL A 67 -11.42 -2.42 -19.84
C VAL A 67 -10.76 -1.04 -19.91
N THR A 68 -10.77 -0.40 -21.10
CA THR A 68 -10.30 0.98 -21.28
C THR A 68 -11.05 1.95 -20.36
N LEU A 69 -12.39 1.86 -20.34
CA LEU A 69 -13.22 2.71 -19.49
C LEU A 69 -12.91 2.49 -18.01
N TYR A 70 -12.76 1.24 -17.58
CA TYR A 70 -12.45 0.88 -16.20
C TYR A 70 -11.09 1.44 -15.74
N PHE A 71 -10.06 1.31 -16.59
CA PHE A 71 -8.76 1.91 -16.35
C PHE A 71 -8.84 3.44 -16.18
N GLN A 72 -9.52 4.12 -17.10
CA GLN A 72 -9.67 5.58 -17.04
C GLN A 72 -10.54 6.01 -15.84
N TYR A 73 -11.51 5.20 -15.46
CA TYR A 73 -12.33 5.48 -14.28
C TYR A 73 -11.54 5.36 -12.97
N GLY A 74 -10.63 4.38 -12.87
CA GLY A 74 -9.70 4.29 -11.73
C GLY A 74 -8.81 5.52 -11.61
N ARG A 75 -8.25 6.00 -12.73
CA ARG A 75 -7.49 7.26 -12.76
C ARG A 75 -8.34 8.46 -12.33
N TYR A 76 -9.57 8.56 -12.84
CA TYR A 76 -10.53 9.60 -12.46
C TYR A 76 -10.79 9.62 -10.96
N LEU A 77 -11.01 8.45 -10.34
CA LEU A 77 -11.25 8.36 -8.90
C LEU A 77 -10.04 8.86 -8.10
N LEU A 78 -8.84 8.46 -8.45
CA LEU A 78 -7.63 8.91 -7.75
C LEU A 78 -7.40 10.42 -7.93
N MET A 79 -7.50 10.93 -9.16
CA MET A 79 -7.35 12.36 -9.45
C MET A 79 -8.28 13.25 -8.64
N ASN A 80 -9.49 12.78 -8.35
CA ASN A 80 -10.52 13.59 -7.70
C ASN A 80 -10.63 13.36 -6.19
N SER A 81 -9.88 12.42 -5.63
CA SER A 81 -9.88 12.12 -4.19
C SER A 81 -8.57 12.44 -3.47
N SER A 82 -7.46 12.67 -4.19
CA SER A 82 -6.15 12.83 -3.56
C SER A 82 -5.26 13.80 -4.32
N ARG A 83 -5.44 15.08 -4.09
CA ARG A 83 -4.52 16.17 -4.52
C ARG A 83 -4.93 17.50 -3.92
N ALA A 84 -4.03 18.47 -3.95
CA ALA A 84 -4.31 19.83 -3.50
C ALA A 84 -5.59 20.40 -4.18
N PRO A 85 -6.45 21.13 -3.45
CA PRO A 85 -6.28 21.61 -2.07
C PRO A 85 -6.66 20.60 -0.96
N GLY A 86 -6.99 19.35 -1.32
CA GLY A 86 -7.23 18.26 -0.36
C GLY A 86 -5.95 17.94 0.41
N VAL A 87 -6.08 17.64 1.71
CA VAL A 87 -4.96 17.38 2.61
C VAL A 87 -4.85 15.91 3.04
N LEU A 88 -5.91 15.14 2.85
CA LEU A 88 -5.94 13.72 3.18
C LEU A 88 -5.83 12.87 1.90
N PRO A 89 -5.24 11.68 1.99
CA PRO A 89 -5.24 10.73 0.89
C PRO A 89 -6.64 10.16 0.63
N ALA A 90 -6.81 9.42 -0.47
CA ALA A 90 -8.02 8.65 -0.74
C ALA A 90 -8.21 7.57 0.34
N ASN A 91 -9.38 7.57 1.00
CA ASN A 91 -9.75 6.50 1.95
C ASN A 91 -10.29 5.26 1.21
N LEU A 92 -10.83 4.27 1.93
CA LEU A 92 -11.43 3.06 1.35
C LEU A 92 -12.50 3.33 0.28
N GLN A 93 -13.15 4.49 0.33
CA GLN A 93 -14.20 4.90 -0.58
C GLN A 93 -13.87 6.20 -1.34
N GLY A 94 -12.59 6.54 -1.44
CA GLY A 94 -12.13 7.78 -2.02
C GLY A 94 -12.55 8.97 -1.17
N ILE A 95 -13.60 9.70 -1.62
CA ILE A 95 -14.25 10.78 -0.89
C ILE A 95 -15.79 10.71 -1.06
N TRP A 96 -16.32 9.63 -1.65
CA TRP A 96 -17.71 9.53 -2.11
C TRP A 96 -18.60 8.71 -1.18
N ASN A 97 -18.41 8.84 0.13
CA ASN A 97 -19.31 8.26 1.11
C ASN A 97 -19.95 9.39 1.94
N GLU A 98 -21.27 9.38 2.06
CA GLU A 98 -22.04 10.32 2.85
C GLU A 98 -22.72 9.67 4.08
N ASP A 99 -22.54 8.34 4.23
CA ASP A 99 -23.15 7.60 5.32
C ASP A 99 -22.52 7.93 6.67
N MET A 100 -23.33 8.13 7.71
CA MET A 100 -22.86 8.28 9.08
C MET A 100 -22.19 6.99 9.58
N TYR A 101 -22.63 5.85 9.10
CA TYR A 101 -22.08 4.52 9.38
C TYR A 101 -21.58 3.89 8.08
N ALA A 102 -20.49 4.42 7.57
CA ALA A 102 -19.83 3.91 6.37
C ALA A 102 -19.31 2.48 6.56
N ALA A 103 -19.31 1.70 5.49
CA ALA A 103 -18.66 0.40 5.48
C ALA A 103 -17.18 0.55 5.86
N TRP A 104 -16.72 -0.24 6.84
CA TRP A 104 -15.37 -0.14 7.44
C TRP A 104 -15.00 1.31 7.83
N SER A 105 -15.96 2.09 8.29
CA SER A 105 -15.80 3.48 8.73
C SER A 105 -15.21 4.44 7.68
N SER A 106 -15.13 4.05 6.42
CA SER A 106 -14.39 4.77 5.35
C SER A 106 -12.98 5.18 5.77
N ASP A 107 -12.32 4.34 6.56
CA ASP A 107 -10.98 4.61 7.06
C ASP A 107 -9.86 4.32 6.03
N PHE A 108 -8.60 4.27 6.48
CA PHE A 108 -7.44 3.99 5.65
C PHE A 108 -6.85 2.64 6.10
N HIS A 109 -7.23 1.55 5.43
CA HIS A 109 -6.61 0.25 5.65
C HIS A 109 -5.20 0.22 5.05
N THR A 110 -4.23 -0.16 5.86
CA THR A 110 -2.79 -0.08 5.56
C THR A 110 -2.12 -1.44 5.40
N ASN A 111 -2.93 -2.50 5.36
CA ASN A 111 -2.45 -3.85 5.07
C ASN A 111 -2.57 -4.24 3.57
N ILE A 112 -3.17 -3.39 2.73
CA ILE A 112 -3.20 -3.47 1.26
C ILE A 112 -3.98 -2.31 0.61
N ASN A 113 -5.11 -1.85 1.16
CA ASN A 113 -6.09 -1.05 0.42
C ASN A 113 -5.53 0.32 0.03
N ILE A 114 -4.98 1.08 0.99
CA ILE A 114 -4.39 2.39 0.66
C ILE A 114 -3.22 2.22 -0.31
N GLN A 115 -2.41 1.19 -0.18
CA GLN A 115 -1.31 0.94 -1.09
C GLN A 115 -1.82 0.72 -2.52
N MET A 116 -2.85 -0.11 -2.70
CA MET A 116 -3.46 -0.35 -4.03
C MET A 116 -4.07 0.91 -4.63
N ASN A 117 -4.65 1.79 -3.81
CA ASN A 117 -5.18 3.07 -4.29
C ASN A 117 -4.10 3.90 -4.99
N TYR A 118 -2.83 3.81 -4.53
CA TYR A 118 -1.72 4.62 -5.04
C TYR A 118 -0.80 3.89 -6.03
N TRP A 119 -0.98 2.59 -6.28
CA TRP A 119 -0.19 1.90 -7.31
C TRP A 119 -0.29 2.53 -8.71
N PRO A 120 -1.45 3.06 -9.16
CA PRO A 120 -1.52 3.73 -10.45
C PRO A 120 -0.97 5.16 -10.47
N ALA A 121 -0.68 5.78 -9.32
CA ALA A 121 -0.35 7.21 -9.24
C ALA A 121 0.82 7.58 -10.17
N GLU A 122 1.97 6.96 -9.98
CA GLU A 122 3.18 7.29 -10.73
C GLU A 122 3.15 6.72 -12.15
N VAL A 123 2.81 5.44 -12.30
CA VAL A 123 2.78 4.77 -13.61
C VAL A 123 1.74 5.38 -14.57
N CYS A 124 0.72 6.03 -14.02
CA CYS A 124 -0.32 6.72 -14.80
C CYS A 124 -0.14 8.23 -14.86
N ASN A 125 1.07 8.72 -14.56
CA ASN A 125 1.43 10.15 -14.64
C ASN A 125 0.47 11.06 -13.83
N LEU A 126 0.20 10.67 -12.59
CA LEU A 126 -0.66 11.36 -11.62
C LEU A 126 0.10 11.68 -10.33
N THR A 127 1.36 12.07 -10.46
CA THR A 127 2.30 12.27 -9.33
C THR A 127 1.76 13.25 -8.26
N GLU A 128 0.94 14.24 -8.66
CA GLU A 128 0.32 15.20 -7.75
C GLU A 128 -0.62 14.55 -6.73
N THR A 129 -1.10 13.34 -7.03
CA THR A 129 -1.99 12.60 -6.13
C THR A 129 -1.24 11.98 -4.95
N VAL A 130 0.10 11.89 -5.05
CA VAL A 130 0.95 11.30 -3.99
C VAL A 130 1.23 12.30 -2.87
N GLU A 131 1.16 13.60 -3.13
CA GLU A 131 1.48 14.63 -2.12
C GLU A 131 0.63 14.51 -0.83
N PRO A 132 -0.72 14.43 -0.88
CA PRO A 132 -1.51 14.23 0.33
C PRO A 132 -1.17 12.92 1.05
N PHE A 133 -0.83 11.86 0.31
CA PHE A 133 -0.45 10.57 0.89
C PHE A 133 0.92 10.64 1.58
N SER A 134 1.92 11.24 0.95
CA SER A 134 3.25 11.44 1.55
C SER A 134 3.18 12.29 2.82
N ASN A 135 2.41 13.39 2.79
CA ASN A 135 2.17 14.23 3.95
C ASN A 135 1.48 13.47 5.08
N PHE A 136 0.51 12.61 4.76
CA PHE A 136 -0.18 11.77 5.72
C PHE A 136 0.76 10.76 6.37
N ILE A 137 1.61 10.08 5.59
CA ILE A 137 2.65 9.18 6.10
C ILE A 137 3.56 9.92 7.10
N ASN A 138 4.01 11.12 6.74
CA ASN A 138 4.86 11.93 7.62
C ASN A 138 4.15 12.34 8.93
N ALA A 139 2.84 12.63 8.87
CA ALA A 139 2.04 12.93 10.06
C ALA A 139 1.87 11.70 10.97
N LEU A 140 1.68 10.51 10.40
CA LEU A 140 1.55 9.24 11.13
C LEU A 140 2.82 8.84 11.91
N ARG A 141 3.99 9.33 11.52
CA ARG A 141 5.25 9.06 12.23
C ARG A 141 5.20 9.52 13.69
N VAL A 142 4.53 10.63 13.97
CA VAL A 142 4.45 11.17 15.35
C VAL A 142 3.74 10.20 16.30
N PRO A 143 2.47 9.83 16.07
CA PRO A 143 1.81 8.80 16.91
C PRO A 143 2.44 7.41 16.71
N GLY A 144 3.02 7.12 15.56
CA GLY A 144 3.70 5.86 15.25
C GLY A 144 4.91 5.58 16.14
N ARG A 145 5.66 6.61 16.56
CA ARG A 145 6.74 6.49 17.55
C ARG A 145 6.20 6.05 18.92
N VAL A 146 5.03 6.57 19.29
CA VAL A 146 4.38 6.16 20.54
C VAL A 146 3.96 4.70 20.46
N THR A 147 3.39 4.27 19.35
CA THR A 147 3.01 2.85 19.12
C THR A 147 4.25 1.94 19.13
N ALA A 148 5.32 2.30 18.43
CA ALA A 148 6.57 1.54 18.46
C ALA A 148 7.09 1.37 19.88
N CYS A 149 7.17 2.43 20.65
CA CYS A 149 7.66 2.40 22.02
C CYS A 149 6.71 1.67 22.99
N LYS A 150 5.42 2.01 23.00
CA LYS A 150 4.48 1.53 24.02
C LYS A 150 3.92 0.14 23.73
N THR A 151 3.70 -0.21 22.46
CA THR A 151 3.13 -1.51 22.07
C THR A 151 4.21 -2.56 21.86
N TYR A 152 5.33 -2.17 21.26
CA TYR A 152 6.37 -3.09 20.80
C TYR A 152 7.71 -2.96 21.56
N ASN A 153 7.83 -1.98 22.47
CA ASN A 153 9.08 -1.66 23.17
C ASN A 153 10.27 -1.47 22.22
N ALA A 154 10.02 -0.83 21.05
CA ALA A 154 10.97 -0.62 19.98
C ALA A 154 11.16 0.88 19.70
N LYS A 155 12.29 1.23 19.09
CA LYS A 155 12.58 2.56 18.55
C LYS A 155 11.87 2.78 17.21
N GLY A 156 12.16 3.93 16.57
CA GLY A 156 11.61 4.26 15.27
C GLY A 156 10.11 4.50 15.31
N TRP A 157 9.41 4.22 14.22
CA TRP A 157 7.97 4.36 14.13
C TRP A 157 7.32 3.20 13.41
N THR A 158 6.10 2.90 13.78
CA THR A 158 5.25 1.95 13.06
C THR A 158 3.78 2.27 13.26
N MET A 159 2.95 1.54 12.53
CA MET A 159 1.51 1.50 12.70
C MET A 159 0.98 0.11 12.37
N ASN A 160 -0.29 -0.12 12.61
CA ASN A 160 -0.95 -1.38 12.37
C ASN A 160 -1.89 -1.32 11.16
N HIS A 161 -2.83 -2.28 11.01
CA HIS A 161 -3.56 -2.56 9.77
C HIS A 161 -4.48 -1.44 9.28
N LEU A 162 -4.83 -0.46 10.10
CA LEU A 162 -5.68 0.69 9.72
C LEU A 162 -5.31 1.96 10.47
N THR A 163 -5.71 3.08 9.90
CA THR A 163 -5.65 4.41 10.51
C THR A 163 -6.89 5.24 10.17
N ASP A 164 -6.98 6.43 10.75
CA ASP A 164 -8.05 7.40 10.55
C ASP A 164 -7.47 8.81 10.35
N PRO A 165 -8.29 9.83 10.05
CA PRO A 165 -7.81 11.20 9.86
C PRO A 165 -7.10 11.81 11.09
N PHE A 166 -7.27 11.21 12.26
CA PHE A 166 -6.66 11.66 13.53
C PHE A 166 -5.34 10.95 13.83
N GLY A 167 -4.92 10.03 12.96
CA GLY A 167 -3.61 9.40 13.04
C GLY A 167 -3.53 8.23 14.01
N ARG A 168 -4.57 7.39 14.12
CA ARG A 168 -4.49 6.14 14.89
C ARG A 168 -3.40 5.24 14.29
N THR A 169 -2.52 4.73 15.16
CA THR A 169 -1.44 3.80 14.78
C THR A 169 -1.44 2.52 15.61
N ALA A 170 -2.20 2.51 16.71
CA ALA A 170 -2.34 1.35 17.60
C ALA A 170 -3.16 0.23 16.95
N ILE A 171 -3.07 -0.98 17.52
CA ILE A 171 -3.87 -2.13 17.10
C ILE A 171 -5.37 -1.81 17.28
N ALA A 172 -6.17 -2.10 16.23
CA ALA A 172 -7.62 -1.99 16.23
C ALA A 172 -8.27 -3.31 15.76
N ASP A 173 -9.60 -3.44 15.91
CA ASP A 173 -10.40 -4.60 15.46
C ASP A 173 -9.96 -5.96 16.00
N GLY A 174 -9.31 -5.96 17.17
CA GLY A 174 -8.78 -7.15 17.81
C GLY A 174 -7.41 -7.58 17.29
N VAL A 175 -6.73 -8.41 18.10
CA VAL A 175 -5.32 -8.74 17.89
C VAL A 175 -5.09 -9.53 16.61
N GLY A 176 -5.98 -10.46 16.25
CA GLY A 176 -5.82 -11.31 15.07
C GLY A 176 -5.88 -10.55 13.76
N TRP A 177 -6.78 -9.58 13.64
CA TRP A 177 -6.95 -8.75 12.45
C TRP A 177 -6.04 -7.52 12.49
N GLY A 178 -5.93 -6.91 13.66
CA GLY A 178 -5.33 -5.60 13.84
C GLY A 178 -3.81 -5.60 13.89
N THR A 179 -3.17 -6.72 14.21
CA THR A 179 -1.71 -6.77 14.34
C THR A 179 -1.04 -6.83 12.97
N PHE A 180 -0.49 -5.71 12.53
CA PHE A 180 0.28 -5.61 11.30
C PHE A 180 1.41 -4.60 11.45
N PRO A 181 2.42 -4.90 12.27
CA PRO A 181 3.44 -3.92 12.68
C PRO A 181 4.39 -3.49 11.57
N ILE A 182 4.32 -4.10 10.38
CA ILE A 182 5.11 -3.71 9.22
C ILE A 182 4.40 -2.70 8.30
N ALA A 183 3.19 -2.24 8.66
CA ALA A 183 2.45 -1.28 7.84
C ALA A 183 3.26 0.00 7.57
N GLY A 184 3.94 0.55 8.58
CA GLY A 184 4.80 1.72 8.41
C GLY A 184 5.93 1.48 7.40
N ALA A 185 6.54 0.29 7.44
CA ALA A 185 7.57 -0.13 6.49
C ALA A 185 7.04 -0.16 5.04
N TRP A 186 5.84 -0.66 4.84
CA TRP A 186 5.22 -0.69 3.50
C TRP A 186 4.84 0.71 3.00
N LEU A 187 4.29 1.55 3.87
CA LEU A 187 3.88 2.89 3.49
C LEU A 187 5.04 3.75 2.97
N VAL A 188 6.19 3.71 3.62
CA VAL A 188 7.35 4.52 3.19
C VAL A 188 7.95 4.05 1.87
N LEU A 189 7.69 2.83 1.43
CA LEU A 189 8.08 2.36 0.09
C LEU A 189 7.38 3.15 -1.02
N HIS A 190 6.19 3.71 -0.78
CA HIS A 190 5.54 4.64 -1.73
C HIS A 190 6.29 5.97 -1.85
N GLN A 191 6.89 6.45 -0.77
CA GLN A 191 7.74 7.65 -0.82
C GLN A 191 9.05 7.38 -1.59
N TRP A 192 9.61 6.17 -1.45
CA TRP A 192 10.74 5.73 -2.25
C TRP A 192 10.37 5.62 -3.73
N GLU A 193 9.24 5.00 -4.05
CA GLU A 193 8.74 4.89 -5.43
C GLU A 193 8.51 6.26 -6.07
N HIS A 194 7.91 7.19 -5.32
CA HIS A 194 7.74 8.58 -5.78
C HIS A 194 9.07 9.21 -6.19
N TYR A 195 10.12 9.04 -5.37
CA TYR A 195 11.47 9.49 -5.74
C TYR A 195 11.99 8.79 -7.01
N LEU A 196 11.79 7.49 -7.15
CA LEU A 196 12.26 6.74 -8.33
C LEU A 196 11.64 7.24 -9.64
N PHE A 197 10.41 7.76 -9.60
CA PHE A 197 9.73 8.31 -10.76
C PHE A 197 10.11 9.77 -11.05
N ASN A 198 10.25 10.61 -10.03
CA ASN A 198 10.47 12.05 -10.23
C ASN A 198 11.95 12.48 -10.14
N GLY A 199 12.80 11.70 -9.47
CA GLY A 199 14.22 12.01 -9.27
C GLY A 199 14.51 13.20 -8.35
N ASP A 200 13.53 13.66 -7.56
CA ASP A 200 13.67 14.80 -6.65
C ASP A 200 14.53 14.43 -5.44
N LYS A 201 15.81 14.80 -5.49
CA LYS A 201 16.77 14.55 -4.41
C LYS A 201 16.48 15.35 -3.14
N GLU A 202 15.87 16.52 -3.26
CA GLU A 202 15.51 17.32 -2.11
C GLU A 202 14.39 16.66 -1.32
N TYR A 203 13.35 16.18 -2.02
CA TYR A 203 12.29 15.36 -1.44
C TYR A 203 12.87 14.10 -0.79
N LEU A 204 13.75 13.37 -1.50
CA LEU A 204 14.38 12.17 -0.96
C LEU A 204 15.11 12.47 0.35
N GLN A 205 15.93 13.52 0.36
CA GLN A 205 16.77 13.87 1.50
C GLN A 205 15.96 14.37 2.70
N LYS A 206 14.94 15.19 2.46
CA LYS A 206 14.21 15.89 3.53
C LYS A 206 13.01 15.10 4.07
N GLU A 207 12.39 14.26 3.24
CA GLU A 207 11.13 13.59 3.57
C GLU A 207 11.23 12.07 3.50
N ALA A 208 11.51 11.49 2.33
CA ALA A 208 11.43 10.05 2.14
C ALA A 208 12.50 9.29 2.95
N TYR A 209 13.77 9.67 2.81
CA TYR A 209 14.86 8.95 3.50
C TYR A 209 14.75 8.98 5.03
N PRO A 210 14.44 10.11 5.68
CA PRO A 210 14.23 10.13 7.14
C PRO A 210 13.05 9.24 7.58
N ALA A 211 11.94 9.20 6.82
CA ALA A 211 10.79 8.36 7.12
C ALA A 211 11.11 6.87 6.96
N MET A 212 11.82 6.51 5.88
CA MET A 212 12.28 5.15 5.61
C MET A 212 13.25 4.64 6.67
N MET A 213 14.25 5.46 7.03
CA MET A 213 15.25 5.08 8.05
C MET A 213 14.63 4.89 9.42
N GLU A 214 13.66 5.71 9.78
CA GLU A 214 12.96 5.59 11.06
C GLU A 214 12.06 4.35 11.10
N ALA A 215 11.40 3.99 9.98
CA ALA A 215 10.69 2.73 9.85
C ALA A 215 11.65 1.53 9.90
N ALA A 216 12.81 1.63 9.25
CA ALA A 216 13.85 0.60 9.30
C ALA A 216 14.45 0.44 10.71
N GLU A 217 14.57 1.53 11.48
CA GLU A 217 14.98 1.46 12.88
C GLU A 217 13.99 0.64 13.72
N PHE A 218 12.68 0.88 13.52
CA PHE A 218 11.66 0.06 14.17
C PHE A 218 11.80 -1.41 13.79
N ILE A 219 11.92 -1.73 12.52
CA ILE A 219 12.06 -3.10 12.04
C ILE A 219 13.27 -3.78 12.68
N MET A 220 14.44 -3.15 12.65
CA MET A 220 15.66 -3.73 13.21
C MET A 220 15.61 -3.94 14.73
N ASP A 221 14.78 -3.20 15.45
CA ASP A 221 14.57 -3.33 16.89
C ASP A 221 13.46 -4.34 17.21
N TYR A 222 12.53 -4.54 16.28
CA TYR A 222 11.38 -5.45 16.42
C TYR A 222 11.72 -6.91 16.06
N LEU A 223 12.68 -7.12 15.15
CA LEU A 223 13.07 -8.46 14.72
C LEU A 223 13.70 -9.27 15.86
N VAL A 224 13.32 -10.55 15.94
CA VAL A 224 13.86 -11.52 16.88
C VAL A 224 14.54 -12.68 16.14
N GLU A 225 15.54 -13.30 16.75
CA GLU A 225 16.22 -14.46 16.16
C GLU A 225 15.38 -15.73 16.38
N ASP A 226 15.10 -16.47 15.30
CA ASP A 226 14.41 -17.74 15.34
C ASP A 226 15.36 -18.91 15.72
N LYS A 227 14.81 -20.10 15.88
CA LYS A 227 15.57 -21.33 16.19
C LYS A 227 16.65 -21.70 15.17
N ASN A 228 16.62 -21.12 13.97
CA ASN A 228 17.55 -21.37 12.87
C ASN A 228 18.57 -20.23 12.69
N GLY A 229 18.54 -19.20 13.54
CA GLY A 229 19.41 -18.03 13.48
C GLY A 229 18.97 -16.96 12.49
N TYR A 230 17.73 -17.03 11.95
CA TYR A 230 17.15 -15.99 11.11
C TYR A 230 16.46 -14.91 11.96
N LEU A 231 16.51 -13.67 11.48
CA LEU A 231 15.76 -12.57 12.04
C LEU A 231 14.34 -12.54 11.46
N VAL A 232 13.35 -12.65 12.31
CA VAL A 232 11.93 -12.75 11.95
C VAL A 232 11.06 -11.80 12.77
N THR A 233 9.90 -11.44 12.25
CA THR A 233 8.86 -10.69 12.99
C THR A 233 8.10 -11.61 13.94
N ALA A 234 7.84 -11.14 15.18
CA ALA A 234 7.01 -11.85 16.14
C ALA A 234 6.32 -10.85 17.11
N PRO A 235 4.96 -10.74 17.12
CA PRO A 235 4.01 -11.46 16.27
C PRO A 235 4.04 -11.07 14.80
N SER A 236 3.50 -11.94 13.94
CA SER A 236 3.38 -11.75 12.50
C SER A 236 2.08 -12.37 11.99
N ASN A 237 1.57 -11.90 10.87
CA ASN A 237 0.45 -12.55 10.18
C ASN A 237 0.60 -12.40 8.66
N SER A 238 -0.16 -13.22 7.92
CA SER A 238 -0.38 -12.99 6.49
C SER A 238 -1.81 -12.47 6.31
N PRO A 239 -2.00 -11.18 6.09
CA PRO A 239 -3.35 -10.61 5.97
C PRO A 239 -4.09 -11.21 4.76
N GLU A 240 -5.31 -11.67 4.90
CA GLU A 240 -6.10 -11.88 6.11
C GLU A 240 -6.38 -13.38 6.25
N ASN A 241 -5.38 -14.23 5.88
CA ASN A 241 -5.54 -15.67 5.81
C ASN A 241 -5.30 -16.36 7.17
N LYS A 242 -5.77 -17.59 7.27
CA LYS A 242 -5.58 -18.46 8.44
C LYS A 242 -4.89 -19.74 8.00
N TYR A 243 -4.09 -20.28 8.90
CA TYR A 243 -3.53 -21.62 8.77
C TYR A 243 -4.14 -22.58 9.77
N GLN A 244 -4.01 -23.86 9.51
CA GLN A 244 -4.49 -24.94 10.37
C GLN A 244 -3.32 -25.78 10.88
N LEU A 245 -3.35 -26.08 12.16
CA LEU A 245 -2.41 -27.01 12.79
C LEU A 245 -2.89 -28.46 12.63
N PRO A 246 -2.00 -29.46 12.84
CA PRO A 246 -2.35 -30.87 12.73
C PRO A 246 -3.48 -31.33 13.67
N ASN A 247 -3.71 -30.59 14.77
CA ASN A 247 -4.81 -30.84 15.71
C ASN A 247 -6.16 -30.26 15.25
N GLY A 248 -6.21 -29.60 14.06
CA GLY A 248 -7.40 -29.00 13.48
C GLY A 248 -7.67 -27.55 13.92
N GLU A 249 -6.90 -27.01 14.86
CA GLU A 249 -7.04 -25.63 15.29
C GLU A 249 -6.54 -24.64 14.23
N LYS A 250 -7.23 -23.48 14.13
CA LYS A 250 -6.97 -22.46 13.10
C LYS A 250 -6.49 -21.16 13.74
N TYR A 251 -5.44 -20.58 13.15
CA TYR A 251 -4.82 -19.37 13.68
C TYR A 251 -4.50 -18.37 12.58
N MET A 252 -4.42 -17.08 12.94
CA MET A 252 -3.95 -15.98 12.07
C MET A 252 -2.53 -15.58 12.42
N LEU A 253 -2.24 -15.50 13.72
CA LEU A 253 -0.94 -15.03 14.20
C LEU A 253 0.11 -16.13 14.17
N THR A 254 1.29 -15.76 13.72
CA THR A 254 2.48 -16.59 13.63
C THR A 254 3.73 -15.75 13.92
N TYR A 255 4.86 -16.17 13.42
CA TYR A 255 6.10 -15.40 13.32
C TYR A 255 6.63 -15.49 11.87
N GLY A 256 7.32 -14.47 11.41
CA GLY A 256 8.02 -14.47 10.12
C GLY A 256 7.16 -14.83 8.91
N ALA A 257 5.94 -14.28 8.80
CA ALA A 257 5.15 -14.44 7.58
C ALA A 257 5.93 -13.93 6.36
N THR A 258 5.80 -14.60 5.23
CA THR A 258 6.55 -14.31 4.01
C THR A 258 6.40 -12.86 3.57
N MET A 259 5.19 -12.31 3.63
CA MET A 259 4.91 -10.92 3.30
C MET A 259 5.74 -9.94 4.15
N ASP A 260 5.85 -10.19 5.46
CA ASP A 260 6.65 -9.34 6.35
C ASP A 260 8.11 -9.32 5.90
N ILE A 261 8.67 -10.50 5.63
CA ILE A 261 10.07 -10.65 5.22
C ILE A 261 10.31 -9.95 3.88
N GLU A 262 9.41 -10.08 2.93
CA GLU A 262 9.50 -9.43 1.62
C GLU A 262 9.47 -7.90 1.74
N ILE A 263 8.54 -7.33 2.53
CA ILE A 263 8.47 -5.89 2.77
C ILE A 263 9.74 -5.38 3.46
N ILE A 264 10.21 -6.10 4.47
CA ILE A 264 11.45 -5.73 5.19
C ILE A 264 12.65 -5.76 4.26
N TYR A 265 12.75 -6.78 3.42
CA TYR A 265 13.81 -6.89 2.42
C TYR A 265 13.83 -5.67 1.49
N GLU A 266 12.69 -5.30 0.91
CA GLU A 266 12.58 -4.14 0.02
C GLU A 266 12.89 -2.83 0.74
N LEU A 267 12.40 -2.64 1.98
CA LEU A 267 12.68 -1.42 2.76
C LEU A 267 14.18 -1.27 3.05
N LEU A 268 14.84 -2.32 3.53
CA LEU A 268 16.25 -2.23 3.90
C LEU A 268 17.14 -2.00 2.67
N HIS A 269 16.80 -2.61 1.52
CA HIS A 269 17.46 -2.32 0.24
C HIS A 269 17.23 -0.88 -0.21
N ALA A 270 15.99 -0.39 -0.16
CA ALA A 270 15.67 1.00 -0.49
C ALA A 270 16.42 1.99 0.40
N CYS A 271 16.54 1.71 1.70
CA CYS A 271 17.34 2.53 2.62
C CYS A 271 18.82 2.58 2.25
N LEU A 272 19.42 1.44 1.85
CA LEU A 272 20.83 1.39 1.39
C LEU A 272 21.03 2.18 0.10
N GLU A 273 20.12 2.05 -0.86
CA GLU A 273 20.20 2.79 -2.13
C GLU A 273 20.01 4.29 -1.91
N ALA A 274 18.96 4.66 -1.18
CA ALA A 274 18.67 6.06 -0.83
C ALA A 274 19.83 6.70 -0.06
N GLY A 275 20.40 5.98 0.91
CA GLY A 275 21.54 6.44 1.71
C GLY A 275 22.74 6.84 0.85
N LYS A 276 23.07 6.05 -0.17
CA LYS A 276 24.13 6.37 -1.14
C LYS A 276 23.84 7.64 -1.93
N ILE A 277 22.56 7.84 -2.32
CA ILE A 277 22.13 8.99 -3.13
C ILE A 277 22.20 10.29 -2.32
N VAL A 278 21.78 10.25 -1.04
CA VAL A 278 21.77 11.42 -0.15
C VAL A 278 23.11 11.65 0.57
N GLY A 279 24.09 10.74 0.41
CA GLY A 279 25.38 10.84 1.06
C GLY A 279 25.33 10.59 2.57
N ALA A 280 24.50 9.63 3.01
CA ALA A 280 24.33 9.30 4.42
C ALA A 280 25.55 8.58 5.02
N ASP A 281 25.67 8.57 6.36
CA ASP A 281 26.75 7.91 7.08
C ASP A 281 26.73 6.38 6.89
N SER A 282 27.86 5.81 6.49
CA SER A 282 28.09 4.38 6.29
C SER A 282 27.85 3.50 7.53
N LYS A 283 27.72 4.09 8.72
CA LYS A 283 27.41 3.36 9.95
C LYS A 283 26.05 2.66 9.86
N ASN A 284 25.08 3.33 9.24
CA ASN A 284 23.75 2.74 9.01
C ASN A 284 23.82 1.59 8.01
N ASP A 285 24.64 1.71 6.96
CA ASP A 285 24.78 0.70 5.92
C ASP A 285 25.23 -0.67 6.47
N ARG A 286 26.13 -0.68 7.46
CA ARG A 286 26.55 -1.92 8.09
C ARG A 286 25.38 -2.62 8.79
N ARG A 287 24.62 -1.88 9.60
CA ARG A 287 23.50 -2.43 10.37
C ARG A 287 22.38 -2.95 9.45
N LEU A 288 22.03 -2.19 8.41
CA LEU A 288 21.04 -2.59 7.39
C LEU A 288 21.50 -3.87 6.66
N SER A 289 22.78 -3.92 6.23
CA SER A 289 23.33 -5.06 5.50
C SER A 289 23.47 -6.32 6.38
N GLU A 290 23.78 -6.17 7.66
CA GLU A 290 23.82 -7.28 8.62
C GLU A 290 22.43 -7.86 8.86
N THR A 291 21.40 -7.01 8.99
CA THR A 291 20.03 -7.44 9.13
C THR A 291 19.55 -8.17 7.88
N LEU A 292 19.79 -7.61 6.69
CA LEU A 292 19.42 -8.25 5.41
C LEU A 292 19.98 -9.66 5.26
N ARG A 293 21.24 -9.87 5.64
CA ARG A 293 21.88 -11.20 5.55
C ARG A 293 21.29 -12.24 6.49
N LYS A 294 20.61 -11.79 7.55
CA LYS A 294 19.97 -12.67 8.53
C LYS A 294 18.48 -12.88 8.28
N LEU A 295 17.87 -12.24 7.27
CA LEU A 295 16.49 -12.53 6.92
C LEU A 295 16.36 -13.94 6.33
N PRO A 296 15.27 -14.67 6.62
CA PRO A 296 15.03 -15.96 5.99
C PRO A 296 14.80 -15.78 4.49
N PRO A 297 15.23 -16.75 3.66
CA PRO A 297 14.94 -16.73 2.23
C PRO A 297 13.44 -16.97 1.97
N ILE A 298 12.92 -16.46 0.86
CA ILE A 298 11.60 -16.84 0.35
C ILE A 298 11.62 -18.34 0.07
N ARG A 299 10.60 -19.06 0.55
CA ARG A 299 10.52 -20.51 0.47
C ARG A 299 9.42 -20.96 -0.48
N ILE A 300 9.57 -22.17 -1.02
CA ILE A 300 8.55 -22.86 -1.80
C ILE A 300 7.93 -23.93 -0.91
N SER A 301 6.60 -23.92 -0.79
CA SER A 301 5.85 -24.95 -0.10
C SER A 301 6.13 -26.32 -0.70
N LYS A 302 6.55 -27.28 0.11
CA LYS A 302 6.73 -28.66 -0.31
C LYS A 302 5.38 -29.32 -0.59
N ARG A 303 4.34 -28.85 0.07
CA ARG A 303 2.97 -29.33 0.01
C ARG A 303 2.27 -28.93 -1.29
N TYR A 304 2.43 -27.67 -1.70
CA TYR A 304 1.66 -27.06 -2.79
C TYR A 304 2.53 -26.65 -3.99
N GLN A 305 3.85 -26.59 -3.84
CA GLN A 305 4.79 -26.08 -4.86
C GLN A 305 4.52 -24.61 -5.24
N THR A 306 3.86 -23.87 -4.35
CA THR A 306 3.59 -22.43 -4.40
C THR A 306 4.62 -21.66 -3.58
N ILE A 307 4.62 -20.34 -3.62
CA ILE A 307 5.33 -19.54 -2.60
C ILE A 307 4.72 -19.90 -1.23
N GLN A 308 5.56 -20.19 -0.26
CA GLN A 308 5.14 -20.55 1.10
C GLN A 308 4.66 -19.30 1.83
N GLU A 309 3.44 -19.29 2.34
CA GLU A 309 2.81 -18.09 2.91
C GLU A 309 3.30 -17.77 4.34
N TRP A 310 3.59 -18.78 5.14
CA TRP A 310 4.06 -18.63 6.53
C TRP A 310 5.46 -19.24 6.70
N ILE A 311 6.10 -18.93 7.82
CA ILE A 311 7.45 -19.43 8.11
C ILE A 311 7.55 -20.95 8.11
N GLU A 312 6.51 -21.63 8.59
CA GLU A 312 6.36 -23.08 8.50
C GLU A 312 5.35 -23.43 7.38
N ASP A 313 5.49 -24.58 6.77
CA ASP A 313 4.64 -25.06 5.66
C ASP A 313 3.29 -25.58 6.20
N TYR A 314 2.51 -24.66 6.78
CA TYR A 314 1.19 -24.96 7.36
C TYR A 314 0.16 -25.34 6.29
N GLU A 315 -0.92 -25.98 6.74
CA GLU A 315 -2.10 -26.21 5.92
C GLU A 315 -2.92 -24.91 5.81
N GLU A 316 -3.32 -24.56 4.60
CA GLU A 316 -4.18 -23.40 4.33
C GLU A 316 -5.63 -23.73 4.70
N THR A 317 -6.32 -22.82 5.42
CA THR A 317 -7.74 -23.01 5.73
C THR A 317 -8.66 -22.64 4.59
N GLU A 318 -8.19 -21.78 3.68
CA GLU A 318 -8.95 -21.26 2.54
C GLU A 318 -8.01 -21.14 1.32
N PRO A 319 -7.83 -22.22 0.54
CA PRO A 319 -6.94 -22.23 -0.62
C PRO A 319 -7.24 -21.15 -1.66
N GLY A 320 -8.53 -20.81 -1.85
CA GLY A 320 -8.99 -19.74 -2.75
C GLY A 320 -9.15 -18.38 -2.09
N HIS A 321 -8.42 -18.10 -1.00
CA HIS A 321 -8.50 -16.81 -0.31
C HIS A 321 -8.19 -15.66 -1.26
N ARG A 322 -8.97 -14.57 -1.18
CA ARG A 322 -8.85 -13.38 -2.06
C ARG A 322 -7.53 -12.61 -1.92
N HIS A 323 -6.83 -12.74 -0.79
CA HIS A 323 -5.52 -12.12 -0.59
C HIS A 323 -4.40 -13.06 -1.02
N ILE A 324 -3.39 -12.47 -1.64
CA ILE A 324 -2.16 -13.14 -2.09
C ILE A 324 -0.92 -12.49 -1.46
N SER A 325 -0.99 -12.22 -0.16
CA SER A 325 -0.03 -11.43 0.61
C SER A 325 1.43 -11.89 0.43
N HIS A 326 1.65 -13.20 0.35
CA HIS A 326 2.96 -13.84 0.12
C HIS A 326 3.47 -13.72 -1.33
N LEU A 327 2.81 -12.93 -2.17
CA LEU A 327 3.31 -12.50 -3.47
C LEU A 327 3.71 -11.03 -3.51
N PHE A 328 3.87 -10.39 -2.34
CA PHE A 328 4.39 -9.02 -2.29
C PHE A 328 5.74 -8.91 -3.02
N GLY A 329 6.61 -9.89 -2.90
CA GLY A 329 7.91 -9.93 -3.57
C GLY A 329 7.82 -10.03 -5.11
N LEU A 330 6.68 -10.44 -5.67
CA LEU A 330 6.40 -10.39 -7.12
C LEU A 330 5.91 -9.01 -7.52
N TYR A 331 4.95 -8.46 -6.78
CA TYR A 331 4.41 -7.11 -6.94
C TYR A 331 3.77 -6.62 -5.63
N PRO A 332 4.07 -5.39 -5.16
CA PRO A 332 4.92 -4.34 -5.77
C PRO A 332 6.43 -4.53 -5.55
N GLY A 333 6.85 -5.52 -4.77
CA GLY A 333 8.26 -5.87 -4.61
C GLY A 333 8.91 -6.37 -5.91
N LYS A 334 10.22 -6.67 -5.84
CA LYS A 334 11.03 -7.06 -7.00
C LYS A 334 11.87 -8.31 -6.75
N SER A 335 11.75 -8.90 -5.56
CA SER A 335 12.55 -10.07 -5.13
C SER A 335 12.15 -11.35 -5.86
N ILE A 336 10.90 -11.49 -6.31
CA ILE A 336 10.43 -12.57 -7.19
C ILE A 336 10.35 -12.04 -8.61
N ASN A 337 11.20 -12.54 -9.50
CA ASN A 337 11.27 -12.06 -10.88
C ASN A 337 11.76 -13.15 -11.84
N PRO A 338 11.68 -12.99 -13.18
CA PRO A 338 12.06 -14.01 -14.16
C PRO A 338 13.51 -14.49 -14.08
N LYS A 339 14.43 -13.76 -13.44
CA LYS A 339 15.83 -14.18 -13.23
C LYS A 339 15.93 -15.30 -12.21
N ASN A 340 15.02 -15.36 -11.24
CA ASN A 340 14.85 -16.48 -10.32
C ASN A 340 13.67 -17.34 -10.76
N LYS A 341 13.93 -18.21 -11.76
CA LYS A 341 12.90 -19.01 -12.40
C LYS A 341 12.11 -19.88 -11.41
N GLU A 342 12.75 -20.43 -10.40
CA GLU A 342 12.12 -21.33 -9.44
C GLU A 342 11.06 -20.61 -8.60
N LEU A 343 11.38 -19.45 -8.03
CA LEU A 343 10.43 -18.61 -7.30
C LEU A 343 9.35 -18.05 -8.23
N TYR A 344 9.72 -17.67 -9.45
CA TYR A 344 8.76 -17.13 -10.42
C TYR A 344 7.72 -18.17 -10.86
N ASP A 345 8.15 -19.40 -11.10
CA ASP A 345 7.25 -20.52 -11.41
C ASP A 345 6.37 -20.87 -10.20
N ALA A 346 6.90 -20.81 -8.97
CA ALA A 346 6.11 -21.01 -7.76
C ALA A 346 5.08 -19.90 -7.53
N ALA A 347 5.43 -18.65 -7.83
CA ALA A 347 4.50 -17.51 -7.78
C ALA A 347 3.36 -17.68 -8.77
N ARG A 348 3.64 -18.15 -10.00
CA ARG A 348 2.59 -18.49 -10.98
C ARG A 348 1.62 -19.55 -10.43
N LYS A 349 2.17 -20.63 -9.85
CA LYS A 349 1.33 -21.68 -9.22
C LYS A 349 0.51 -21.14 -8.05
N THR A 350 1.04 -20.17 -7.32
CA THR A 350 0.28 -19.48 -6.25
C THR A 350 -0.95 -18.78 -6.82
N ILE A 351 -0.80 -18.05 -7.93
CA ILE A 351 -1.92 -17.35 -8.59
C ILE A 351 -2.94 -18.37 -9.14
N GLU A 352 -2.46 -19.47 -9.74
CA GLU A 352 -3.33 -20.53 -10.28
C GLU A 352 -4.11 -21.26 -9.18
N ARG A 353 -3.59 -21.29 -7.94
CA ARG A 353 -4.21 -21.91 -6.78
C ARG A 353 -5.26 -21.01 -6.12
N ARG A 354 -5.07 -19.66 -6.13
CA ARG A 354 -5.97 -18.67 -5.55
C ARG A 354 -7.15 -18.38 -6.50
#